data_62e2ce79b3a77f120a936b850e18df53
#
_entry.id   62e2ce79b3a77f120a936b850e18df53
#
_cell.length_a   1.000
_cell.length_b   1.000
_cell.length_c   1.000
_cell.angle_alpha   90.00
_cell.angle_beta   90.00
_cell.angle_gamma   90.00
#
_symmetry.space_group_name_H-M   'P 1'
#
loop_
_entity.id
_entity.type
_entity.pdbx_description
1 polymer ?
#
loop_
_entity_poly.entity_id
_entity_poly.type
_entity_poly.pdbx_seq_one_letter_code
_entity_poly.pdbx_strand_id
1 'polypeptide(L)'
;MKKFIDTVDNLLDQSLRGFAKAHADIVQLNAQPHFVSRIKPAAPGKVALISGGGSGHEPLHSGFVGAGMLDAACPGQVFTSPTPDQMLAAAQAVENGGGVLFIVKNYAGDVMNFEIASEMLDCPNATVLVCDDVSFPKSHSTGRRGVAGTLIVEKIVGAAAEAGADLAACKALGDKVNQVTASMGVALSSCTVPALGKPTFDIGDNEIEMGVGIHGERGRERIAIRSATEIVDYLAGIIDDDLKPQQGQAALLHINGFGATPLMELHLIYELASLFWEKRGLNICRSLVGNYTTSLDMAGCSITLSLLDDELIRWWDAPVHTAALRWGC
;
A
#
# COMPACT_ATOMS: atom_id res chain seq x y z
N MET A 1 -28.14 1.10 -0.35
CA MET A 1 -26.75 1.22 -0.88
C MET A 1 -26.84 1.21 -2.42
N LYS A 2 -26.11 2.12 -3.11
CA LYS A 2 -25.99 2.13 -4.58
C LYS A 2 -24.56 1.77 -4.94
N LYS A 3 -24.34 0.52 -5.34
CA LYS A 3 -23.02 0.02 -5.80
C LYS A 3 -23.21 -0.93 -6.98
N PHE A 4 -22.23 -1.03 -7.86
CA PHE A 4 -22.23 -2.00 -8.95
C PHE A 4 -21.86 -3.39 -8.42
N ILE A 5 -22.82 -4.09 -7.88
CA ILE A 5 -22.69 -5.47 -7.39
C ILE A 5 -23.94 -6.28 -7.76
N ASP A 6 -23.78 -7.56 -8.07
CA ASP A 6 -24.89 -8.48 -8.20
C ASP A 6 -25.31 -8.97 -6.80
N THR A 7 -24.36 -9.60 -6.11
CA THR A 7 -24.52 -10.01 -4.71
C THR A 7 -23.22 -9.70 -3.94
N VAL A 8 -23.31 -9.61 -2.62
CA VAL A 8 -22.14 -9.43 -1.76
C VAL A 8 -21.19 -10.63 -1.88
N ASP A 9 -21.74 -11.84 -1.92
CA ASP A 9 -20.96 -13.09 -1.89
C ASP A 9 -20.10 -13.29 -3.14
N ASN A 10 -20.54 -12.83 -4.31
CA ASN A 10 -19.81 -13.01 -5.56
C ASN A 10 -18.98 -11.78 -5.99
N LEU A 11 -19.05 -10.68 -5.26
CA LEU A 11 -18.38 -9.42 -5.59
C LEU A 11 -16.87 -9.61 -5.82
N LEU A 12 -16.19 -10.22 -4.87
CA LEU A 12 -14.73 -10.42 -4.94
C LEU A 12 -14.36 -11.29 -6.15
N ASP A 13 -14.99 -12.44 -6.31
CA ASP A 13 -14.70 -13.37 -7.41
C ASP A 13 -14.96 -12.73 -8.77
N GLN A 14 -16.09 -12.03 -8.94
CA GLN A 14 -16.40 -11.32 -10.18
C GLN A 14 -15.40 -10.19 -10.47
N SER A 15 -15.01 -9.42 -9.44
CA SER A 15 -14.03 -8.35 -9.56
C SER A 15 -12.66 -8.89 -9.98
N LEU A 16 -12.17 -9.94 -9.33
CA LEU A 16 -10.86 -10.54 -9.65
C LEU A 16 -10.84 -11.14 -11.06
N ARG A 17 -11.92 -11.81 -11.47
CA ARG A 17 -12.03 -12.30 -12.86
C ARG A 17 -12.05 -11.17 -13.87
N GLY A 18 -12.74 -10.06 -13.56
CA GLY A 18 -12.76 -8.87 -14.39
C GLY A 18 -11.37 -8.26 -14.51
N PHE A 19 -10.67 -8.10 -13.40
CA PHE A 19 -9.29 -7.60 -13.34
C PHE A 19 -8.33 -8.48 -14.17
N ALA A 20 -8.33 -9.79 -13.96
CA ALA A 20 -7.45 -10.69 -14.68
C ALA A 20 -7.72 -10.71 -16.20
N LYS A 21 -8.99 -10.57 -16.62
CA LYS A 21 -9.34 -10.45 -18.04
C LYS A 21 -8.87 -9.13 -18.65
N ALA A 22 -9.00 -8.03 -17.91
CA ALA A 22 -8.58 -6.70 -18.37
C ALA A 22 -7.06 -6.58 -18.51
N HIS A 23 -6.29 -7.37 -17.76
CA HIS A 23 -4.83 -7.35 -17.70
C HIS A 23 -4.21 -8.71 -18.00
N ALA A 24 -4.82 -9.49 -18.92
CA ALA A 24 -4.41 -10.85 -19.25
C ALA A 24 -3.02 -10.97 -19.89
N ASP A 25 -2.41 -9.87 -20.28
CA ASP A 25 -1.02 -9.75 -20.76
C ASP A 25 -0.01 -9.61 -19.60
N ILE A 26 -0.46 -9.27 -18.40
CA ILE A 26 0.39 -9.01 -17.23
C ILE A 26 0.19 -10.07 -16.14
N VAL A 27 -1.08 -10.41 -15.83
CA VAL A 27 -1.44 -11.25 -14.70
C VAL A 27 -2.36 -12.41 -15.06
N GLN A 28 -2.36 -13.41 -14.19
CA GLN A 28 -3.33 -14.50 -14.19
C GLN A 28 -3.94 -14.67 -12.79
N LEU A 29 -5.19 -15.12 -12.75
CA LEU A 29 -5.92 -15.42 -11.52
C LEU A 29 -5.92 -16.92 -11.26
N ASN A 30 -5.44 -17.35 -10.08
CA ASN A 30 -5.79 -18.65 -9.52
C ASN A 30 -7.12 -18.52 -8.76
N ALA A 31 -8.08 -19.35 -9.09
CA ALA A 31 -9.45 -19.19 -8.56
C ALA A 31 -9.67 -19.89 -7.21
N GLN A 32 -8.87 -20.92 -6.87
CA GLN A 32 -9.01 -21.68 -5.63
C GLN A 32 -7.65 -22.24 -5.16
N PRO A 33 -7.10 -21.72 -4.06
CA PRO A 33 -7.52 -20.48 -3.38
C PRO A 33 -7.24 -19.25 -4.25
N HIS A 34 -7.94 -18.12 -4.01
CA HIS A 34 -7.76 -16.91 -4.80
C HIS A 34 -6.37 -16.29 -4.57
N PHE A 35 -5.58 -16.18 -5.63
CA PHE A 35 -4.42 -15.28 -5.70
C PHE A 35 -4.19 -14.83 -7.15
N VAL A 36 -3.54 -13.68 -7.30
CA VAL A 36 -3.13 -13.14 -8.60
C VAL A 36 -1.63 -13.28 -8.70
N SER A 37 -1.12 -13.82 -9.81
CA SER A 37 0.32 -13.92 -10.08
C SER A 37 0.67 -13.32 -11.44
N ARG A 38 1.95 -12.98 -11.63
CA ARG A 38 2.44 -12.50 -12.93
C ARG A 38 2.34 -13.62 -13.96
N ILE A 39 1.94 -13.27 -15.21
CA ILE A 39 1.83 -14.26 -16.29
C ILE A 39 3.20 -14.69 -16.82
N LYS A 40 4.17 -13.75 -16.86
CA LYS A 40 5.55 -14.08 -17.24
C LYS A 40 6.32 -14.50 -15.98
N PRO A 41 6.77 -15.76 -15.91
CA PRO A 41 7.59 -16.20 -14.79
C PRO A 41 8.82 -15.30 -14.59
N ALA A 42 9.21 -15.12 -13.35
CA ALA A 42 10.46 -14.43 -13.03
C ALA A 42 11.68 -15.26 -13.48
N ALA A 43 12.83 -14.61 -13.59
CA ALA A 43 14.09 -15.30 -13.85
C ALA A 43 14.38 -16.34 -12.76
N PRO A 44 14.96 -17.52 -13.10
CA PRO A 44 15.34 -18.51 -12.09
C PRO A 44 16.24 -17.92 -11.00
N GLY A 45 15.94 -18.24 -9.73
CA GLY A 45 16.69 -17.73 -8.59
C GLY A 45 16.31 -16.31 -8.14
N LYS A 46 15.33 -15.65 -8.78
CA LYS A 46 14.80 -14.38 -8.28
C LYS A 46 14.01 -14.60 -6.98
N VAL A 47 14.19 -13.74 -6.00
CA VAL A 47 13.34 -13.69 -4.79
C VAL A 47 11.90 -13.43 -5.19
N ALA A 48 10.98 -14.31 -4.78
CA ALA A 48 9.55 -14.15 -5.02
C ALA A 48 8.96 -13.16 -4.02
N LEU A 49 8.41 -12.04 -4.50
CA LEU A 49 7.76 -11.05 -3.67
C LEU A 49 6.26 -11.30 -3.64
N ILE A 50 5.72 -11.48 -2.43
CA ILE A 50 4.29 -11.73 -2.21
C ILE A 50 3.75 -10.75 -1.18
N SER A 51 2.62 -10.18 -1.48
CA SER A 51 1.86 -9.35 -0.54
C SER A 51 0.38 -9.75 -0.55
N GLY A 52 -0.40 -9.17 0.33
CA GLY A 52 -1.82 -9.42 0.40
C GLY A 52 -2.47 -8.63 1.52
N GLY A 53 -3.76 -8.74 1.57
CA GLY A 53 -4.60 -8.05 2.54
C GLY A 53 -6.05 -8.08 2.12
N GLY A 54 -6.93 -7.46 2.88
CA GLY A 54 -8.33 -7.32 2.52
C GLY A 54 -8.51 -6.61 1.19
N SER A 55 -9.49 -7.03 0.39
CA SER A 55 -9.95 -6.30 -0.79
C SER A 55 -10.64 -4.99 -0.39
N GLY A 56 -10.79 -4.05 -1.31
CA GLY A 56 -11.33 -2.71 -1.05
C GLY A 56 -10.27 -1.61 -1.01
N HIS A 57 -9.00 -1.98 -1.25
CA HIS A 57 -7.87 -1.06 -1.30
C HIS A 57 -7.28 -0.93 -2.71
N GLU A 58 -7.98 -1.45 -3.73
CA GLU A 58 -7.49 -1.49 -5.10
C GLU A 58 -6.95 -0.12 -5.58
N PRO A 59 -5.83 -0.18 -6.34
CA PRO A 59 -5.12 -1.30 -6.93
C PRO A 59 -4.23 -2.13 -5.99
N LEU A 60 -4.04 -1.73 -4.73
CA LEU A 60 -3.26 -2.50 -3.75
C LEU A 60 -3.97 -3.84 -3.45
N HIS A 61 -3.38 -5.02 -3.57
CA HIS A 61 -2.03 -5.35 -3.99
C HIS A 61 -2.01 -5.91 -5.43
N SER A 62 -3.13 -6.46 -5.92
CA SER A 62 -3.25 -7.16 -7.22
C SER A 62 -2.82 -6.30 -8.41
N GLY A 63 -3.10 -5.00 -8.36
CA GLY A 63 -2.68 -4.03 -9.39
C GLY A 63 -1.18 -3.79 -9.47
N PHE A 64 -0.41 -4.26 -8.49
CA PHE A 64 1.05 -4.14 -8.43
C PHE A 64 1.78 -5.46 -8.71
N VAL A 65 1.05 -6.47 -9.16
CA VAL A 65 1.65 -7.72 -9.65
C VAL A 65 2.21 -7.52 -11.05
N GLY A 66 3.50 -7.82 -11.23
CA GLY A 66 4.20 -7.71 -12.51
C GLY A 66 5.69 -7.42 -12.37
N ALA A 67 6.37 -7.21 -13.50
CA ALA A 67 7.81 -6.97 -13.52
C ALA A 67 8.19 -5.70 -12.75
N GLY A 68 9.21 -5.79 -11.90
CA GLY A 68 9.70 -4.69 -11.07
C GLY A 68 8.90 -4.41 -9.79
N MET A 69 7.88 -5.24 -9.46
CA MET A 69 7.10 -5.20 -8.22
C MET A 69 6.79 -6.61 -7.71
N LEU A 70 5.52 -6.93 -7.39
CA LEU A 70 5.12 -8.21 -6.83
C LEU A 70 5.12 -9.34 -7.86
N ASP A 71 5.44 -10.57 -7.42
CA ASP A 71 5.26 -11.80 -8.20
C ASP A 71 3.86 -12.39 -7.99
N ALA A 72 3.29 -12.22 -6.79
CA ALA A 72 1.90 -12.58 -6.50
C ALA A 72 1.28 -11.67 -5.43
N ALA A 73 -0.05 -11.62 -5.44
CA ALA A 73 -0.87 -10.95 -4.44
C ALA A 73 -2.04 -11.84 -4.00
N CYS A 74 -2.32 -11.87 -2.70
CA CYS A 74 -3.36 -12.66 -2.07
C CYS A 74 -4.51 -11.73 -1.60
N PRO A 75 -5.58 -11.55 -2.39
CA PRO A 75 -6.74 -10.75 -1.98
C PRO A 75 -7.61 -11.53 -1.01
N GLY A 76 -7.82 -10.98 0.18
CA GLY A 76 -8.81 -11.46 1.13
C GLY A 76 -10.21 -10.92 0.83
N GLN A 77 -11.21 -11.28 1.64
CA GLN A 77 -12.53 -10.66 1.58
C GLN A 77 -12.43 -9.15 1.87
N VAL A 78 -13.49 -8.40 1.57
CA VAL A 78 -13.47 -6.93 1.76
C VAL A 78 -13.07 -6.60 3.20
N PHE A 79 -11.96 -5.86 3.35
CA PHE A 79 -11.35 -5.46 4.62
C PHE A 79 -11.01 -6.63 5.57
N THR A 80 -10.81 -7.81 5.03
CA THR A 80 -10.49 -9.02 5.81
C THR A 80 -9.22 -9.66 5.26
N SER A 81 -8.29 -10.02 6.13
CA SER A 81 -7.02 -10.63 5.77
C SER A 81 -7.20 -11.92 4.97
N PRO A 82 -6.33 -12.20 3.97
CA PRO A 82 -6.32 -13.47 3.26
C PRO A 82 -5.98 -14.62 4.22
N THR A 83 -6.36 -15.83 3.84
CA THR A 83 -6.08 -17.03 4.62
C THR A 83 -4.68 -17.59 4.34
N PRO A 84 -4.05 -18.32 5.29
CA PRO A 84 -2.70 -18.86 5.10
C PRO A 84 -2.53 -19.75 3.88
N ASP A 85 -3.56 -20.52 3.51
CA ASP A 85 -3.57 -21.39 2.33
C ASP A 85 -3.48 -20.61 1.01
N GLN A 86 -4.05 -19.39 0.94
CA GLN A 86 -3.87 -18.50 -0.22
C GLN A 86 -2.40 -18.12 -0.41
N MET A 87 -1.73 -17.70 0.67
CA MET A 87 -0.34 -17.28 0.65
C MET A 87 0.61 -18.44 0.38
N LEU A 88 0.33 -19.62 0.96
CA LEU A 88 1.09 -20.83 0.71
C LEU A 88 0.99 -21.26 -0.76
N ALA A 89 -0.22 -21.28 -1.33
CA ALA A 89 -0.42 -21.62 -2.73
C ALA A 89 0.23 -20.59 -3.67
N ALA A 90 0.15 -19.30 -3.35
CA ALA A 90 0.82 -18.25 -4.11
C ALA A 90 2.35 -18.44 -4.08
N ALA A 91 2.93 -18.70 -2.91
CA ALA A 91 4.36 -18.94 -2.76
C ALA A 91 4.82 -20.16 -3.57
N GLN A 92 4.11 -21.28 -3.49
CA GLN A 92 4.40 -22.48 -4.26
C GLN A 92 4.32 -22.25 -5.77
N ALA A 93 3.47 -21.33 -6.22
CA ALA A 93 3.29 -21.03 -7.64
C ALA A 93 4.39 -20.11 -8.22
N VAL A 94 5.01 -19.24 -7.41
CA VAL A 94 5.95 -18.22 -7.91
C VAL A 94 7.38 -18.35 -7.39
N GLU A 95 7.63 -19.12 -6.33
CA GLU A 95 8.97 -19.42 -5.84
C GLU A 95 9.75 -20.24 -6.86
N ASN A 96 10.99 -19.87 -7.16
CA ASN A 96 11.79 -20.48 -8.22
C ASN A 96 13.28 -20.60 -7.88
N GLY A 97 13.60 -20.76 -6.59
CA GLY A 97 14.96 -20.98 -6.06
C GLY A 97 15.60 -19.78 -5.37
N GLY A 98 14.90 -18.61 -5.34
CA GLY A 98 15.39 -17.40 -4.66
C GLY A 98 14.85 -17.22 -3.24
N GLY A 99 13.89 -18.04 -2.83
CA GLY A 99 13.13 -17.88 -1.61
C GLY A 99 11.98 -16.88 -1.75
N VAL A 100 11.23 -16.70 -0.67
CA VAL A 100 10.02 -15.86 -0.62
C VAL A 100 10.21 -14.69 0.34
N LEU A 101 9.88 -13.48 -0.12
CA LEU A 101 9.76 -12.31 0.74
C LEU A 101 8.30 -11.87 0.81
N PHE A 102 7.73 -11.97 2.00
CA PHE A 102 6.41 -11.41 2.29
C PHE A 102 6.51 -9.93 2.63
N ILE A 103 5.67 -9.09 2.01
CA ILE A 103 5.49 -7.68 2.36
C ILE A 103 4.11 -7.57 3.02
N VAL A 104 4.09 -7.30 4.32
CA VAL A 104 2.91 -7.43 5.16
C VAL A 104 2.59 -6.10 5.82
N LYS A 105 1.35 -5.63 5.68
CA LYS A 105 0.87 -4.47 6.45
C LYS A 105 0.65 -4.87 7.91
N ASN A 106 1.05 -4.03 8.85
CA ASN A 106 0.90 -4.30 10.27
C ASN A 106 -0.58 -4.19 10.73
N TYR A 107 -1.34 -5.24 10.47
CA TYR A 107 -2.67 -5.52 11.01
C TYR A 107 -2.66 -6.92 11.63
N ALA A 108 -3.29 -7.10 12.78
CA ALA A 108 -3.19 -8.34 13.56
C ALA A 108 -3.56 -9.59 12.74
N GLY A 109 -4.60 -9.53 11.91
CA GLY A 109 -5.01 -10.63 11.05
C GLY A 109 -4.00 -10.93 9.93
N ASP A 110 -3.47 -9.89 9.26
CA ASP A 110 -2.44 -10.04 8.23
C ASP A 110 -1.18 -10.66 8.84
N VAL A 111 -0.67 -10.07 9.94
CA VAL A 111 0.54 -10.57 10.62
C VAL A 111 0.40 -12.05 10.99
N MET A 112 -0.68 -12.41 11.69
CA MET A 112 -0.90 -13.79 12.12
C MET A 112 -0.98 -14.76 10.94
N ASN A 113 -1.74 -14.43 9.90
CA ASN A 113 -1.96 -15.33 8.79
C ASN A 113 -0.70 -15.48 7.91
N PHE A 114 0.08 -14.40 7.71
CA PHE A 114 1.37 -14.48 7.01
C PHE A 114 2.44 -15.23 7.80
N GLU A 115 2.46 -15.10 9.14
CA GLU A 115 3.34 -15.89 10.00
C GLU A 115 3.05 -17.39 9.87
N ILE A 116 1.77 -17.78 9.94
CA ILE A 116 1.36 -19.18 9.74
C ILE A 116 1.81 -19.69 8.36
N ALA A 117 1.57 -18.91 7.29
CA ALA A 117 2.02 -19.31 5.95
C ALA A 117 3.54 -19.43 5.85
N SER A 118 4.28 -18.49 6.47
CA SER A 118 5.75 -18.49 6.54
C SER A 118 6.29 -19.75 7.21
N GLU A 119 5.69 -20.17 8.33
CA GLU A 119 6.07 -21.39 9.06
C GLU A 119 5.79 -22.69 8.27
N MET A 120 4.81 -22.66 7.36
CA MET A 120 4.42 -23.80 6.52
C MET A 120 5.25 -23.94 5.24
N LEU A 121 6.12 -22.97 4.91
CA LEU A 121 6.95 -23.02 3.71
C LEU A 121 8.22 -23.83 3.95
N ASP A 122 8.53 -24.73 3.02
CA ASP A 122 9.77 -25.51 3.01
C ASP A 122 10.98 -24.77 2.40
N CYS A 123 10.77 -23.55 1.87
CA CYS A 123 11.82 -22.74 1.26
C CYS A 123 12.27 -21.59 2.18
N PRO A 124 13.48 -21.02 1.98
CA PRO A 124 13.89 -19.81 2.68
C PRO A 124 12.88 -18.70 2.49
N ASN A 125 12.48 -18.06 3.58
CA ASN A 125 11.54 -16.96 3.52
C ASN A 125 11.84 -15.89 4.57
N ALA A 126 11.32 -14.68 4.35
CA ALA A 126 11.43 -13.56 5.27
C ALA A 126 10.21 -12.63 5.13
N THR A 127 10.03 -11.74 6.09
CA THR A 127 8.90 -10.80 6.11
C THR A 127 9.39 -9.38 6.34
N VAL A 128 8.92 -8.42 5.52
CA VAL A 128 8.97 -6.99 5.78
C VAL A 128 7.63 -6.56 6.35
N LEU A 129 7.62 -6.11 7.61
CA LEU A 129 6.43 -5.61 8.27
C LEU A 129 6.32 -4.09 8.05
N VAL A 130 5.34 -3.66 7.26
CA VAL A 130 5.12 -2.25 6.95
C VAL A 130 4.30 -1.58 8.06
N CYS A 131 4.81 -0.47 8.60
CA CYS A 131 4.22 0.26 9.72
C CYS A 131 4.43 1.78 9.60
N ASP A 132 4.06 2.33 8.45
CA ASP A 132 4.31 3.72 8.05
C ASP A 132 3.33 4.75 8.61
N ASP A 133 2.18 4.34 9.18
CA ASP A 133 1.16 5.26 9.69
C ASP A 133 1.57 5.92 11.00
N VAL A 134 1.85 7.22 10.94
CA VAL A 134 2.28 8.02 12.10
C VAL A 134 1.13 8.64 12.91
N SER A 135 -0.11 8.27 12.63
CA SER A 135 -1.28 8.70 13.43
C SER A 135 -1.15 8.30 14.90
N PHE A 136 -0.42 7.23 15.18
CA PHE A 136 -0.11 6.74 16.51
C PHE A 136 1.40 6.68 16.78
N PRO A 137 1.83 6.84 18.04
CA PRO A 137 3.24 6.72 18.39
C PRO A 137 3.76 5.29 18.16
N LYS A 138 5.08 5.14 17.97
CA LYS A 138 5.75 3.81 17.84
C LYS A 138 5.50 2.89 19.04
N SER A 139 5.24 3.47 20.21
CA SER A 139 4.94 2.74 21.46
C SER A 139 3.48 2.26 21.57
N HIS A 140 2.64 2.46 20.56
CA HIS A 140 1.27 1.94 20.57
C HIS A 140 1.27 0.41 20.72
N SER A 141 0.34 -0.15 21.49
CA SER A 141 0.33 -1.56 21.90
C SER A 141 0.33 -2.56 20.74
N THR A 142 -0.24 -2.20 19.58
CA THR A 142 -0.27 -3.02 18.36
C THR A 142 0.73 -2.54 17.29
N GLY A 143 1.59 -1.56 17.64
CA GLY A 143 2.43 -0.88 16.65
C GLY A 143 1.63 0.09 15.77
N ARG A 144 2.30 0.64 14.76
CA ARG A 144 1.69 1.49 13.73
C ARG A 144 1.11 0.63 12.61
N ARG A 145 0.02 1.07 12.01
CA ARG A 145 -0.59 0.42 10.84
C ARG A 145 0.30 0.54 9.60
N GLY A 146 0.23 -0.43 8.70
CA GLY A 146 0.78 -0.32 7.34
C GLY A 146 -0.28 0.25 6.40
N VAL A 147 0.06 1.32 5.69
CA VAL A 147 -0.85 2.03 4.78
C VAL A 147 -0.17 2.32 3.42
N ALA A 148 -0.20 3.53 2.91
CA ALA A 148 0.26 3.86 1.56
C ALA A 148 1.78 3.67 1.33
N GLY A 149 2.61 3.69 2.38
CA GLY A 149 4.03 3.36 2.28
C GLY A 149 4.31 1.93 1.80
N THR A 150 3.35 1.03 1.91
CA THR A 150 3.43 -0.34 1.40
C THR A 150 3.78 -0.37 -0.10
N LEU A 151 3.15 0.48 -0.91
CA LEU A 151 3.46 0.61 -2.34
C LEU A 151 4.94 0.96 -2.59
N ILE A 152 5.51 1.85 -1.77
CA ILE A 152 6.91 2.28 -1.91
C ILE A 152 7.85 1.12 -1.60
N VAL A 153 7.55 0.33 -0.56
CA VAL A 153 8.28 -0.90 -0.23
C VAL A 153 8.18 -1.90 -1.39
N GLU A 154 6.97 -2.18 -1.89
CA GLU A 154 6.73 -3.11 -3.00
C GLU A 154 7.49 -2.69 -4.26
N LYS A 155 7.53 -1.38 -4.59
CA LYS A 155 8.22 -0.87 -5.78
C LYS A 155 9.74 -0.96 -5.66
N ILE A 156 10.30 -0.50 -4.54
CA ILE A 156 11.75 -0.42 -4.35
C ILE A 156 12.34 -1.84 -4.21
N VAL A 157 11.73 -2.67 -3.38
CA VAL A 157 12.19 -4.06 -3.17
C VAL A 157 11.95 -4.91 -4.42
N GLY A 158 10.81 -4.68 -5.12
CA GLY A 158 10.52 -5.36 -6.39
C GLY A 158 11.56 -5.11 -7.46
N ALA A 159 12.02 -3.86 -7.58
CA ALA A 159 13.09 -3.49 -8.50
C ALA A 159 14.43 -4.16 -8.16
N ALA A 160 14.79 -4.20 -6.87
CA ALA A 160 16.02 -4.86 -6.42
C ALA A 160 15.97 -6.38 -6.64
N ALA A 161 14.85 -7.04 -6.33
CA ALA A 161 14.65 -8.45 -6.58
C ALA A 161 14.69 -8.78 -8.09
N GLU A 162 14.06 -7.96 -8.94
CA GLU A 162 14.11 -8.14 -10.40
C GLU A 162 15.55 -7.99 -10.95
N ALA A 163 16.40 -7.19 -10.30
CA ALA A 163 17.83 -7.04 -10.60
C ALA A 163 18.72 -8.15 -10.01
N GLY A 164 18.14 -9.13 -9.28
CA GLY A 164 18.85 -10.29 -8.75
C GLY A 164 19.39 -10.12 -7.33
N ALA A 165 18.89 -9.16 -6.56
CA ALA A 165 19.20 -9.08 -5.13
C ALA A 165 18.70 -10.34 -4.40
N ASP A 166 19.50 -10.86 -3.47
CA ASP A 166 19.14 -12.03 -2.67
C ASP A 166 18.10 -11.69 -1.57
N LEU A 167 17.57 -12.73 -0.91
CA LEU A 167 16.53 -12.61 0.10
C LEU A 167 16.94 -11.70 1.26
N ALA A 168 18.18 -11.79 1.72
CA ALA A 168 18.67 -10.98 2.84
C ALA A 168 18.79 -9.50 2.44
N ALA A 169 19.29 -9.22 1.23
CA ALA A 169 19.37 -7.86 0.68
C ALA A 169 17.98 -7.26 0.45
N CYS A 170 17.04 -8.02 -0.12
CA CYS A 170 15.66 -7.59 -0.31
C CYS A 170 14.98 -7.26 1.03
N LYS A 171 15.15 -8.11 2.04
CA LYS A 171 14.62 -7.88 3.40
C LYS A 171 15.21 -6.62 4.03
N ALA A 172 16.54 -6.46 4.00
CA ALA A 172 17.20 -5.29 4.57
C ALA A 172 16.78 -3.99 3.87
N LEU A 173 16.62 -4.03 2.54
CA LEU A 173 16.14 -2.89 1.76
C LEU A 173 14.70 -2.52 2.12
N GLY A 174 13.81 -3.51 2.26
CA GLY A 174 12.42 -3.28 2.67
C GLY A 174 12.33 -2.65 4.07
N ASP A 175 13.12 -3.15 5.03
CA ASP A 175 13.20 -2.56 6.37
C ASP A 175 13.72 -1.11 6.33
N LYS A 176 14.73 -0.84 5.50
CA LYS A 176 15.27 0.51 5.29
C LYS A 176 14.20 1.46 4.77
N VAL A 177 13.46 1.06 3.72
CA VAL A 177 12.35 1.88 3.17
C VAL A 177 11.30 2.16 4.24
N ASN A 178 10.89 1.13 4.98
CA ASN A 178 9.89 1.29 6.05
C ASN A 178 10.35 2.24 7.17
N GLN A 179 11.64 2.28 7.49
CA GLN A 179 12.20 3.17 8.51
C GLN A 179 12.20 4.64 8.10
N VAL A 180 12.31 4.94 6.81
CA VAL A 180 12.42 6.29 6.26
C VAL A 180 11.13 6.78 5.62
N THR A 181 10.02 6.05 5.80
CA THR A 181 8.70 6.35 5.23
C THR A 181 7.69 6.59 6.33
N ALA A 182 6.92 7.66 6.22
CA ALA A 182 5.84 7.99 7.14
C ALA A 182 4.61 8.49 6.36
N SER A 183 3.45 8.05 6.80
CA SER A 183 2.15 8.38 6.20
C SER A 183 1.16 8.85 7.25
N MET A 184 0.26 9.76 6.85
CA MET A 184 -0.89 10.12 7.66
C MET A 184 -2.08 10.49 6.76
N GLY A 185 -3.27 10.01 7.13
CA GLY A 185 -4.50 10.21 6.37
C GLY A 185 -5.49 11.15 7.02
N VAL A 186 -6.46 11.63 6.21
CA VAL A 186 -7.65 12.36 6.66
C VAL A 186 -8.85 11.86 5.87
N ALA A 187 -9.98 11.60 6.57
CA ALA A 187 -11.25 11.29 5.92
C ALA A 187 -12.21 12.48 5.98
N LEU A 188 -12.84 12.75 4.84
CA LEU A 188 -13.93 13.70 4.68
C LEU A 188 -15.30 12.99 4.75
N SER A 189 -15.33 11.70 4.44
CA SER A 189 -16.49 10.83 4.58
C SER A 189 -16.07 9.43 5.01
N SER A 190 -17.02 8.67 5.52
CA SER A 190 -16.85 7.23 5.75
C SER A 190 -16.91 6.45 4.43
N CYS A 191 -16.45 5.20 4.43
CA CYS A 191 -16.70 4.24 3.36
C CYS A 191 -17.88 3.31 3.70
N THR A 192 -18.47 2.71 2.67
CA THR A 192 -19.57 1.74 2.83
C THR A 192 -19.11 0.34 2.43
N VAL A 193 -18.89 -0.52 3.42
CA VAL A 193 -18.58 -1.94 3.17
C VAL A 193 -19.85 -2.65 2.66
N PRO A 194 -19.80 -3.34 1.50
CA PRO A 194 -20.96 -3.98 0.89
C PRO A 194 -21.70 -4.94 1.82
N ALA A 195 -20.99 -5.75 2.59
CA ALA A 195 -21.58 -6.70 3.55
C ALA A 195 -22.34 -6.02 4.70
N LEU A 196 -21.91 -4.82 5.11
CA LEU A 196 -22.58 -4.04 6.15
C LEU A 196 -23.75 -3.21 5.62
N GLY A 197 -23.71 -2.81 4.34
CA GLY A 197 -24.72 -1.98 3.69
C GLY A 197 -24.87 -0.56 4.25
N LYS A 198 -23.99 -0.16 5.16
CA LYS A 198 -23.96 1.14 5.85
C LYS A 198 -22.53 1.65 6.04
N PRO A 199 -22.34 2.95 6.31
CA PRO A 199 -21.04 3.53 6.62
C PRO A 199 -20.32 2.80 7.77
N THR A 200 -18.99 2.73 7.72
CA THR A 200 -18.17 2.12 8.79
C THR A 200 -18.13 2.96 10.06
N PHE A 201 -18.28 4.27 9.91
CA PHE A 201 -18.45 5.22 11.03
C PHE A 201 -19.33 6.40 10.60
N ASP A 202 -19.94 7.06 11.59
CA ASP A 202 -20.69 8.29 11.34
C ASP A 202 -19.75 9.49 11.43
N ILE A 203 -19.92 10.48 10.53
CA ILE A 203 -19.20 11.75 10.51
C ILE A 203 -20.18 12.84 10.07
N GLY A 204 -20.17 13.97 10.77
CA GLY A 204 -21.04 15.11 10.47
C GLY A 204 -20.58 15.88 9.23
N ASP A 205 -21.50 16.59 8.58
CA ASP A 205 -21.22 17.36 7.35
C ASP A 205 -20.09 18.40 7.49
N ASN A 206 -19.84 18.88 8.70
CA ASN A 206 -18.79 19.85 9.01
C ASN A 206 -17.63 19.26 9.83
N GLU A 207 -17.46 17.95 9.79
CA GLU A 207 -16.40 17.24 10.52
C GLU A 207 -15.46 16.48 9.58
N ILE A 208 -14.23 16.29 10.02
CA ILE A 208 -13.22 15.45 9.37
C ILE A 208 -12.53 14.56 10.41
N GLU A 209 -12.10 13.35 10.00
CA GLU A 209 -11.39 12.41 10.86
C GLU A 209 -9.91 12.43 10.53
N MET A 210 -9.07 12.97 11.41
CA MET A 210 -7.62 13.07 11.23
C MET A 210 -6.94 11.77 11.66
N GLY A 211 -6.05 11.22 10.80
CA GLY A 211 -5.35 9.96 11.10
C GLY A 211 -6.22 8.72 10.92
N VAL A 212 -7.24 8.78 10.06
CA VAL A 212 -8.10 7.63 9.74
C VAL A 212 -7.29 6.48 9.13
N GLY A 213 -7.65 5.23 9.46
CA GLY A 213 -7.10 4.04 8.81
C GLY A 213 -7.82 3.69 7.51
N ILE A 214 -7.18 2.83 6.71
CA ILE A 214 -7.69 2.43 5.38
C ILE A 214 -8.91 1.50 5.43
N HIS A 215 -9.27 0.95 6.59
CA HIS A 215 -10.52 0.20 6.79
C HIS A 215 -11.60 1.07 7.46
N GLY A 216 -11.38 2.39 7.59
CA GLY A 216 -12.25 3.28 8.32
C GLY A 216 -12.12 3.16 9.85
N GLU A 217 -10.97 2.70 10.33
CA GLU A 217 -10.67 2.71 11.77
C GLU A 217 -10.54 4.14 12.26
N ARG A 218 -11.03 4.34 13.48
CA ARG A 218 -10.95 5.64 14.15
C ARG A 218 -9.54 6.21 14.07
N GLY A 219 -9.46 7.48 13.69
CA GLY A 219 -8.22 8.22 13.62
C GLY A 219 -7.74 8.71 14.98
N ARG A 220 -6.87 9.70 14.93
CA ARG A 220 -6.31 10.38 16.10
C ARG A 220 -7.32 11.29 16.77
N GLU A 221 -8.04 12.06 15.95
CA GLU A 221 -9.06 12.99 16.43
C GLU A 221 -10.06 13.36 15.33
N ARG A 222 -11.26 13.71 15.75
CA ARG A 222 -12.30 14.30 14.91
C ARG A 222 -12.39 15.79 15.20
N ILE A 223 -12.32 16.60 14.15
CA ILE A 223 -12.35 18.06 14.24
C ILE A 223 -13.34 18.64 13.24
N ALA A 224 -13.69 19.92 13.43
CA ALA A 224 -14.42 20.66 12.41
C ALA A 224 -13.58 20.78 11.12
N ILE A 225 -14.25 20.80 9.97
CA ILE A 225 -13.59 20.97 8.67
C ILE A 225 -12.79 22.27 8.66
N ARG A 226 -11.60 22.20 8.06
CA ARG A 226 -10.67 23.33 7.92
C ARG A 226 -10.30 23.54 6.47
N SER A 227 -9.56 24.60 6.17
CA SER A 227 -8.98 24.81 4.85
C SER A 227 -8.00 23.68 4.50
N ALA A 228 -7.81 23.41 3.19
CA ALA A 228 -6.85 22.42 2.73
C ALA A 228 -5.44 22.72 3.25
N THR A 229 -5.03 23.99 3.34
CA THR A 229 -3.74 24.41 3.88
C THR A 229 -3.59 23.97 5.34
N GLU A 230 -4.58 24.24 6.20
CA GLU A 230 -4.53 23.85 7.62
C GLU A 230 -4.51 22.33 7.80
N ILE A 231 -5.25 21.59 6.96
CA ILE A 231 -5.24 20.12 6.97
C ILE A 231 -3.86 19.60 6.59
N VAL A 232 -3.28 20.11 5.50
CA VAL A 232 -1.94 19.71 5.03
C VAL A 232 -0.87 20.05 6.06
N ASP A 233 -0.90 21.27 6.63
CA ASP A 233 0.06 21.68 7.66
C ASP A 233 0.02 20.77 8.88
N TYR A 234 -1.18 20.31 9.27
CA TYR A 234 -1.34 19.37 10.37
C TYR A 234 -0.75 17.98 10.03
N LEU A 235 -1.13 17.39 8.88
CA LEU A 235 -0.66 16.07 8.48
C LEU A 235 0.85 16.05 8.24
N ALA A 236 1.34 17.02 7.45
CA ALA A 236 2.75 17.16 7.12
C ALA A 236 3.61 17.46 8.36
N GLY A 237 3.09 18.26 9.30
CA GLY A 237 3.79 18.55 10.56
C GLY A 237 4.04 17.28 11.39
N ILE A 238 3.07 16.38 11.49
CA ILE A 238 3.25 15.11 12.23
C ILE A 238 4.23 14.17 11.51
N ILE A 239 4.18 14.13 10.18
CA ILE A 239 5.14 13.36 9.39
C ILE A 239 6.56 13.91 9.54
N ASP A 240 6.70 15.24 9.50
CA ASP A 240 7.98 15.97 9.67
C ASP A 240 8.58 15.70 11.05
N ASP A 241 7.78 15.76 12.10
CA ASP A 241 8.20 15.49 13.49
C ASP A 241 8.67 14.05 13.69
N ASP A 242 8.10 13.09 12.95
CA ASP A 242 8.51 11.68 13.04
C ASP A 242 9.78 11.37 12.27
N LEU A 243 9.87 11.82 11.00
CA LEU A 243 11.01 11.55 10.13
C LEU A 243 12.21 12.44 10.37
N LYS A 244 11.97 13.69 10.83
CA LYS A 244 13.00 14.72 11.09
C LYS A 244 13.95 14.90 9.90
N PRO A 245 13.41 15.22 8.71
CA PRO A 245 14.21 15.31 7.50
C PRO A 245 15.27 16.40 7.64
N GLN A 246 16.42 16.19 6.99
CA GLN A 246 17.53 17.15 7.00
C GLN A 246 17.42 18.09 5.81
N GLN A 247 17.88 19.33 5.97
CA GLN A 247 17.94 20.28 4.86
C GLN A 247 18.76 19.72 3.69
N GLY A 248 18.24 19.84 2.47
CA GLY A 248 18.84 19.31 1.25
C GLY A 248 18.61 17.82 1.01
N GLN A 249 18.01 17.10 1.96
CA GLN A 249 17.74 15.67 1.79
C GLN A 249 16.71 15.45 0.68
N ALA A 250 16.96 14.43 -0.15
CA ALA A 250 16.04 14.02 -1.19
C ALA A 250 14.83 13.25 -0.61
N ALA A 251 13.66 13.46 -1.19
CA ALA A 251 12.45 12.76 -0.77
C ALA A 251 11.51 12.46 -1.94
N LEU A 252 10.69 11.44 -1.75
CA LEU A 252 9.52 11.13 -2.54
C LEU A 252 8.28 11.59 -1.77
N LEU A 253 7.44 12.36 -2.44
CA LEU A 253 6.14 12.78 -1.92
C LEU A 253 5.03 12.00 -2.66
N HIS A 254 4.26 11.23 -1.91
CA HIS A 254 3.11 10.50 -2.42
C HIS A 254 1.82 11.03 -1.81
N ILE A 255 0.89 11.49 -2.68
CA ILE A 255 -0.48 11.85 -2.31
C ILE A 255 -1.41 10.77 -2.80
N ASN A 256 -2.02 10.07 -1.86
CA ASN A 256 -2.89 8.94 -2.13
C ASN A 256 -4.34 9.27 -1.79
N GLY A 257 -5.24 9.20 -2.77
CA GLY A 257 -6.68 9.32 -2.56
C GLY A 257 -7.28 8.01 -2.02
N PHE A 258 -8.35 8.14 -1.21
CA PHE A 258 -9.03 6.97 -0.66
C PHE A 258 -10.14 6.38 -1.55
N GLY A 259 -10.29 6.88 -2.78
CA GLY A 259 -11.20 6.33 -3.79
C GLY A 259 -12.25 7.32 -4.29
N ALA A 260 -12.81 8.17 -3.42
CA ALA A 260 -13.85 9.14 -3.81
C ALA A 260 -13.34 10.58 -3.98
N THR A 261 -12.08 10.86 -3.69
CA THR A 261 -11.52 12.22 -3.83
C THR A 261 -11.12 12.50 -5.28
N PRO A 262 -11.61 13.59 -5.89
CA PRO A 262 -11.23 13.98 -7.24
C PRO A 262 -9.72 14.24 -7.39
N LEU A 263 -9.16 13.87 -8.54
CA LEU A 263 -7.74 14.07 -8.83
C LEU A 263 -7.29 15.53 -8.72
N MET A 264 -8.17 16.47 -9.05
CA MET A 264 -7.92 17.92 -8.89
C MET A 264 -7.61 18.27 -7.43
N GLU A 265 -8.35 17.71 -6.48
CA GLU A 265 -8.11 17.93 -5.04
C GLU A 265 -6.80 17.28 -4.59
N LEU A 266 -6.47 16.07 -5.09
CA LEU A 266 -5.19 15.42 -4.79
C LEU A 266 -3.99 16.25 -5.29
N HIS A 267 -4.10 16.90 -6.47
CA HIS A 267 -3.06 17.81 -6.96
C HIS A 267 -2.96 19.09 -6.11
N LEU A 268 -4.08 19.61 -5.59
CA LEU A 268 -4.06 20.73 -4.64
C LEU A 268 -3.33 20.34 -3.35
N ILE A 269 -3.61 19.15 -2.80
CA ILE A 269 -2.91 18.64 -1.62
C ILE A 269 -1.41 18.45 -1.91
N TYR A 270 -1.05 17.95 -3.11
CA TYR A 270 0.36 17.83 -3.51
C TYR A 270 1.08 19.18 -3.51
N GLU A 271 0.49 20.21 -4.12
CA GLU A 271 1.06 21.57 -4.15
C GLU A 271 1.31 22.09 -2.73
N LEU A 272 0.30 22.01 -1.85
CA LEU A 272 0.42 22.48 -0.48
C LEU A 272 1.46 21.70 0.33
N ALA A 273 1.51 20.37 0.16
CA ALA A 273 2.47 19.51 0.84
C ALA A 273 3.90 19.73 0.33
N SER A 274 4.11 19.88 -0.98
CA SER A 274 5.44 20.20 -1.52
C SER A 274 5.95 21.54 -1.00
N LEU A 275 5.11 22.58 -1.00
CA LEU A 275 5.45 23.89 -0.44
C LEU A 275 5.79 23.83 1.06
N PHE A 276 5.12 22.96 1.83
CA PHE A 276 5.42 22.77 3.25
C PHE A 276 6.87 22.33 3.47
N TRP A 277 7.34 21.32 2.73
CA TRP A 277 8.70 20.77 2.87
C TRP A 277 9.76 21.57 2.12
N GLU A 278 9.43 22.15 0.97
CA GLU A 278 10.35 23.06 0.25
C GLU A 278 10.76 24.27 1.11
N LYS A 279 9.82 24.86 1.84
CA LYS A 279 10.11 25.94 2.81
C LYS A 279 11.07 25.50 3.94
N ARG A 280 11.15 24.21 4.23
CA ARG A 280 12.07 23.59 5.19
C ARG A 280 13.39 23.13 4.55
N GLY A 281 13.53 23.37 3.24
CA GLY A 281 14.73 23.04 2.48
C GLY A 281 14.85 21.58 2.08
N LEU A 282 13.75 20.80 2.12
CA LEU A 282 13.74 19.43 1.61
C LEU A 282 13.67 19.44 0.08
N ASN A 283 14.36 18.51 -0.56
CA ASN A 283 14.36 18.33 -2.01
C ASN A 283 13.35 17.25 -2.42
N ILE A 284 12.12 17.64 -2.79
CA ILE A 284 11.13 16.70 -3.35
C ILE A 284 11.53 16.35 -4.78
N CYS A 285 12.26 15.25 -4.96
CA CYS A 285 12.81 14.85 -6.26
C CYS A 285 12.01 13.76 -6.96
N ARG A 286 11.06 13.10 -6.26
CA ARG A 286 10.14 12.12 -6.83
C ARG A 286 8.73 12.35 -6.29
N SER A 287 7.73 11.98 -7.10
CA SER A 287 6.33 12.17 -6.74
C SER A 287 5.44 11.05 -7.28
N LEU A 288 4.34 10.81 -6.57
CA LEU A 288 3.26 9.94 -7.02
C LEU A 288 1.94 10.51 -6.51
N VAL A 289 0.97 10.78 -7.40
CA VAL A 289 -0.35 11.33 -7.06
C VAL A 289 -1.44 10.50 -7.69
N GLY A 290 -2.38 10.01 -6.90
CA GLY A 290 -3.51 9.21 -7.41
C GLY A 290 -4.12 8.30 -6.35
N ASN A 291 -5.02 7.41 -6.78
CA ASN A 291 -5.65 6.41 -5.93
C ASN A 291 -4.88 5.10 -6.04
N TYR A 292 -4.06 4.76 -5.06
CA TYR A 292 -3.19 3.57 -5.07
C TYR A 292 -3.37 2.66 -3.86
N THR A 293 -3.83 3.22 -2.74
CA THR A 293 -4.18 2.51 -1.51
C THR A 293 -5.50 3.08 -1.03
N THR A 294 -6.60 2.55 -1.58
CA THR A 294 -7.93 3.13 -1.37
C THR A 294 -8.64 2.54 -0.15
N SER A 295 -9.81 3.07 0.14
CA SER A 295 -10.74 2.59 1.16
C SER A 295 -12.16 2.63 0.59
N LEU A 296 -12.40 1.81 -0.44
CA LEU A 296 -13.67 1.76 -1.19
C LEU A 296 -14.07 3.15 -1.72
N ASP A 297 -15.19 3.66 -1.20
CA ASP A 297 -15.80 4.95 -1.56
C ASP A 297 -15.56 6.06 -0.53
N MET A 298 -14.50 5.96 0.28
CA MET A 298 -14.13 7.01 1.23
C MET A 298 -13.64 8.26 0.49
N ALA A 299 -14.17 9.42 0.84
CA ALA A 299 -13.58 10.70 0.47
C ALA A 299 -12.52 11.09 1.50
N GLY A 300 -11.36 11.50 1.01
CA GLY A 300 -10.18 11.81 1.81
C GLY A 300 -8.91 11.42 1.09
N CYS A 301 -7.78 11.59 1.76
CA CYS A 301 -6.47 11.25 1.24
C CYS A 301 -5.48 10.94 2.35
N SER A 302 -4.32 10.39 1.96
CA SER A 302 -3.14 10.35 2.81
C SER A 302 -1.96 11.06 2.14
N ILE A 303 -1.11 11.64 2.97
CA ILE A 303 0.20 12.16 2.59
C ILE A 303 1.23 11.16 3.07
N THR A 304 2.14 10.76 2.19
CA THR A 304 3.27 9.90 2.51
C THR A 304 4.55 10.60 2.08
N LEU A 305 5.52 10.69 2.98
CA LEU A 305 6.87 11.13 2.69
C LEU A 305 7.83 9.97 2.89
N SER A 306 8.69 9.72 1.91
CA SER A 306 9.79 8.77 2.01
C SER A 306 11.10 9.50 1.76
N LEU A 307 12.00 9.48 2.76
CA LEU A 307 13.33 10.06 2.60
C LEU A 307 14.19 9.17 1.72
N LEU A 308 14.88 9.76 0.75
CA LEU A 308 15.61 9.01 -0.26
C LEU A 308 17.10 9.24 -0.15
N ASP A 309 17.87 8.22 -0.45
CA ASP A 309 19.27 8.28 -0.84
C ASP A 309 19.45 7.78 -2.29
N ASP A 310 20.68 7.80 -2.79
CA ASP A 310 20.97 7.41 -4.19
C ASP A 310 20.56 5.96 -4.50
N GLU A 311 20.64 5.06 -3.50
CA GLU A 311 20.19 3.67 -3.65
C GLU A 311 18.67 3.58 -3.84
N LEU A 312 17.90 4.25 -2.98
CA LEU A 312 16.44 4.25 -3.03
C LEU A 312 15.92 4.95 -4.29
N ILE A 313 16.57 6.05 -4.72
CA ILE A 313 16.27 6.73 -5.99
C ILE A 313 16.46 5.77 -7.16
N ARG A 314 17.61 5.09 -7.23
CA ARG A 314 17.89 4.11 -8.28
C ARG A 314 16.84 3.04 -8.39
N TRP A 315 16.40 2.47 -7.26
CA TRP A 315 15.40 1.41 -7.24
C TRP A 315 13.97 1.93 -7.51
N TRP A 316 13.67 3.15 -7.06
CA TRP A 316 12.39 3.79 -7.41
C TRP A 316 12.28 4.05 -8.92
N ASP A 317 13.35 4.55 -9.55
CA ASP A 317 13.38 4.87 -10.98
C ASP A 317 13.49 3.65 -11.90
N ALA A 318 13.83 2.49 -11.35
CA ALA A 318 13.97 1.25 -12.14
C ALA A 318 12.66 0.89 -12.85
N PRO A 319 12.72 0.22 -14.00
CA PRO A 319 11.55 -0.16 -14.79
C PRO A 319 10.52 -0.92 -13.98
N VAL A 320 9.25 -0.63 -14.26
CA VAL A 320 8.09 -1.33 -13.67
C VAL A 320 6.99 -1.51 -14.71
N HIS A 321 6.40 -2.70 -14.74
CA HIS A 321 5.27 -3.01 -15.61
C HIS A 321 4.25 -3.86 -14.87
N THR A 322 3.25 -3.18 -14.29
CA THR A 322 2.08 -3.76 -13.63
C THR A 322 0.81 -3.14 -14.19
N ALA A 323 -0.35 -3.60 -13.76
CA ALA A 323 -1.62 -3.01 -14.16
C ALA A 323 -1.77 -1.55 -13.71
N ALA A 324 -1.23 -1.19 -12.53
CA ALA A 324 -1.43 0.12 -11.91
C ALA A 324 -0.22 1.06 -12.03
N LEU A 325 0.99 0.54 -12.26
CA LEU A 325 2.21 1.34 -12.44
C LEU A 325 3.00 0.90 -13.66
N ARG A 326 3.42 1.89 -14.47
CA ARG A 326 4.20 1.62 -15.67
C ARG A 326 5.13 2.78 -15.99
N TRP A 327 6.45 2.54 -15.92
CA TRP A 327 7.48 3.44 -16.41
C TRP A 327 8.78 2.69 -16.71
N GLY A 328 9.65 3.28 -17.52
CA GLY A 328 10.96 2.73 -17.84
C GLY A 328 10.95 1.46 -18.71
N CYS A 329 9.81 1.10 -19.32
CA CYS A 329 9.65 -0.10 -20.16
C CYS A 329 8.81 0.19 -21.41
#